data_fdba7d1c229dbe103ff47bf21f9f2ad6
#
_entry.id   fdba7d1c229dbe103ff47bf21f9f2ad6
#
_cell.length_a   1.000
_cell.length_b   1.000
_cell.length_c   1.000
_cell.angle_alpha   90.00
_cell.angle_beta   90.00
_cell.angle_gamma   90.00
#
_symmetry.space_group_name_H-M   'P 1'
#
loop_
_entity.id
_entity.type
_entity.pdbx_description
1 polymer ?
#
loop_
_entity_poly.entity_id
_entity_poly.type
_entity_poly.pdbx_seq_one_letter_code
_entity_poly.pdbx_strand_id
1 'polypeptide(L)'
;MRIFFVLIIYIFSLQSLAKSDDISEFEIEGFSLGVSLLEYFSKDKIDNNTDNDSYAYTDQKYVQVNIYDGNFGDYEVMQFTVKRNDKKYILHSIAGGIFYSDFNKCLKKQKKISNDVLQLFKNAEKLLNDKGIMPGDDTGKSYAISDVYFINGGSMSVRCFNWSNK
;
A
#
# COMPACT_ATOMS: atom_id res chain seq x y z
N MET A 1 -35.97 10.06 -50.69
CA MET A 1 -35.50 9.11 -49.67
C MET A 1 -34.14 9.58 -49.23
N ARG A 2 -34.06 10.28 -48.08
CA ARG A 2 -32.79 10.83 -47.54
C ARG A 2 -32.21 9.81 -46.56
N ILE A 3 -31.09 9.19 -46.96
CA ILE A 3 -30.34 8.26 -46.09
C ILE A 3 -29.52 9.12 -45.18
N PHE A 4 -29.89 9.16 -43.89
CA PHE A 4 -29.05 9.71 -42.80
C PHE A 4 -28.01 8.65 -42.41
N PHE A 5 -26.77 8.86 -42.81
CA PHE A 5 -25.64 8.12 -42.24
C PHE A 5 -25.37 8.69 -40.85
N VAL A 6 -25.82 7.98 -39.84
CA VAL A 6 -25.35 8.21 -38.45
C VAL A 6 -23.99 7.53 -38.33
N LEU A 7 -22.95 8.32 -38.46
CA LEU A 7 -21.59 7.88 -38.13
C LEU A 7 -21.48 7.77 -36.62
N ILE A 8 -21.78 6.58 -36.06
CA ILE A 8 -21.49 6.28 -34.65
C ILE A 8 -19.97 6.13 -34.58
N ILE A 9 -19.29 7.22 -34.26
CA ILE A 9 -17.91 7.18 -33.83
C ILE A 9 -17.92 6.47 -32.46
N TYR A 10 -17.72 5.14 -32.48
CA TYR A 10 -17.28 4.43 -31.32
C TYR A 10 -15.89 5.00 -30.99
N ILE A 11 -15.89 6.04 -30.14
CA ILE A 11 -14.71 6.38 -29.38
C ILE A 11 -14.55 5.20 -28.38
N PHE A 12 -13.93 4.12 -28.88
CA PHE A 12 -13.20 3.27 -27.96
C PHE A 12 -12.17 4.21 -27.32
N SER A 13 -12.50 4.72 -26.14
CA SER A 13 -11.50 5.12 -25.21
C SER A 13 -10.65 3.85 -25.01
N LEU A 14 -9.62 3.71 -25.83
CA LEU A 14 -8.42 3.06 -25.42
C LEU A 14 -8.01 3.82 -24.17
N GLN A 15 -8.55 3.37 -23.03
CA GLN A 15 -7.83 3.53 -21.78
C GLN A 15 -6.52 2.77 -22.05
N SER A 16 -5.59 3.47 -22.71
CA SER A 16 -4.20 3.15 -22.53
C SER A 16 -4.09 3.03 -21.02
N LEU A 17 -3.85 1.82 -20.54
CA LEU A 17 -3.27 1.61 -19.23
C LEU A 17 -2.08 2.55 -19.24
N ALA A 18 -2.32 3.78 -18.74
CA ALA A 18 -1.27 4.75 -18.59
C ALA A 18 -0.28 4.01 -17.70
N LYS A 19 0.86 3.68 -18.30
CA LYS A 19 1.95 3.03 -17.63
C LYS A 19 2.37 4.04 -16.59
N SER A 20 1.84 3.91 -15.40
CA SER A 20 2.18 4.79 -14.31
C SER A 20 3.65 4.55 -14.01
N ASP A 21 4.50 5.48 -14.43
CA ASP A 21 5.91 5.46 -14.07
C ASP A 21 6.11 6.20 -12.71
N ASP A 22 5.03 6.69 -12.09
CA ASP A 22 5.04 7.43 -10.83
C ASP A 22 4.12 6.77 -9.80
N ILE A 23 4.63 6.58 -8.57
CA ILE A 23 3.88 5.94 -7.48
C ILE A 23 2.67 6.78 -7.03
N SER A 24 2.67 8.09 -7.27
CA SER A 24 1.55 8.97 -6.89
C SER A 24 0.24 8.70 -7.64
N GLU A 25 0.32 8.01 -8.79
CA GLU A 25 -0.85 7.58 -9.55
C GLU A 25 -1.40 6.22 -9.09
N PHE A 26 -0.71 5.57 -8.15
CA PHE A 26 -1.11 4.26 -7.65
C PHE A 26 -2.05 4.39 -6.44
N GLU A 27 -3.09 3.58 -6.45
CA GLU A 27 -4.10 3.52 -5.39
C GLU A 27 -4.16 2.12 -4.77
N ILE A 28 -4.40 2.06 -3.47
CA ILE A 28 -4.73 0.82 -2.75
C ILE A 28 -6.13 0.98 -2.17
N GLU A 29 -7.10 0.20 -2.64
CA GLU A 29 -8.50 0.24 -2.19
C GLU A 29 -9.11 1.65 -2.24
N GLY A 30 -8.76 2.45 -3.26
CA GLY A 30 -9.23 3.81 -3.44
C GLY A 30 -8.51 4.87 -2.60
N PHE A 31 -7.45 4.50 -1.89
CA PHE A 31 -6.61 5.45 -1.15
C PHE A 31 -5.39 5.85 -1.98
N SER A 32 -5.15 7.15 -2.13
CA SER A 32 -4.06 7.71 -2.92
C SER A 32 -3.07 8.49 -2.06
N LEU A 33 -1.79 8.44 -2.42
CA LEU A 33 -0.76 9.26 -1.78
C LEU A 33 -0.99 10.76 -2.02
N GLY A 34 -0.64 11.59 -1.05
CA GLY A 34 -0.78 13.04 -1.15
C GLY A 34 -2.19 13.57 -0.87
N VAL A 35 -3.19 12.70 -0.77
CA VAL A 35 -4.57 13.04 -0.41
C VAL A 35 -4.71 13.13 1.11
N SER A 36 -5.66 13.90 1.59
CA SER A 36 -5.95 14.00 3.03
C SER A 36 -6.71 12.77 3.52
N LEU A 37 -6.28 12.15 4.61
CA LEU A 37 -7.00 11.05 5.24
C LEU A 37 -8.41 11.47 5.73
N LEU A 38 -8.63 12.80 5.92
CA LEU A 38 -9.94 13.35 6.27
C LEU A 38 -10.99 13.24 5.15
N GLU A 39 -10.58 12.95 3.92
CA GLU A 39 -11.52 12.66 2.83
C GLU A 39 -12.19 11.30 2.98
N TYR A 40 -11.58 10.41 3.75
CA TYR A 40 -12.05 9.03 3.93
C TYR A 40 -12.60 8.76 5.33
N PHE A 41 -12.05 9.42 6.36
CA PHE A 41 -12.41 9.17 7.76
C PHE A 41 -12.60 10.45 8.55
N SER A 42 -13.46 10.41 9.56
CA SER A 42 -13.61 11.50 10.51
C SER A 42 -12.32 11.70 11.32
N LYS A 43 -12.09 12.93 11.75
CA LYS A 43 -10.92 13.26 12.59
C LYS A 43 -10.84 12.38 13.84
N ASP A 44 -11.98 12.19 14.52
CA ASP A 44 -12.03 11.37 15.74
C ASP A 44 -11.62 9.92 15.46
N LYS A 45 -12.03 9.35 14.30
CA LYS A 45 -11.61 8.01 13.89
C LYS A 45 -10.11 7.95 13.66
N ILE A 46 -9.54 8.95 12.99
CA ILE A 46 -8.09 9.03 12.74
C ILE A 46 -7.34 9.11 14.07
N ASP A 47 -7.72 10.05 14.94
CA ASP A 47 -7.02 10.28 16.21
C ASP A 47 -7.08 9.04 17.13
N ASN A 48 -8.25 8.38 17.22
CA ASN A 48 -8.43 7.18 18.04
C ASN A 48 -7.66 5.95 17.54
N ASN A 49 -7.25 5.95 16.26
CA ASN A 49 -6.51 4.85 15.65
C ASN A 49 -5.04 5.22 15.34
N THR A 50 -4.56 6.37 15.85
CA THR A 50 -3.19 6.82 15.68
C THR A 50 -2.27 6.15 16.69
N ASP A 51 -1.26 5.44 16.18
CA ASP A 51 -0.16 4.90 16.96
C ASP A 51 0.99 5.90 17.01
N ASN A 52 1.14 6.55 18.16
CA ASN A 52 2.17 7.57 18.38
C ASN A 52 3.55 6.97 18.68
N ASP A 53 3.62 5.70 19.05
CA ASP A 53 4.84 5.00 19.49
C ASP A 53 5.30 3.95 18.46
N SER A 54 4.79 4.05 17.23
CA SER A 54 5.16 3.11 16.17
C SER A 54 6.68 3.03 15.98
N TYR A 55 7.23 1.84 16.08
CA TYR A 55 8.66 1.55 15.84
C TYR A 55 9.12 1.90 14.42
N ALA A 56 8.20 2.10 13.50
CA ALA A 56 8.51 2.40 12.11
C ALA A 56 9.18 3.77 11.92
N TYR A 57 9.04 4.69 12.90
CA TYR A 57 9.48 6.08 12.74
C TYR A 57 10.27 6.57 13.96
N THR A 58 11.51 6.13 14.04
CA THR A 58 12.42 6.47 15.15
C THR A 58 12.72 7.98 15.26
N ASP A 59 12.58 8.73 14.17
CA ASP A 59 12.73 10.19 14.12
C ASP A 59 11.51 10.95 14.63
N GLN A 60 10.44 10.23 14.98
CA GLN A 60 9.16 10.77 15.44
C GLN A 60 8.51 11.81 14.50
N LYS A 61 8.98 11.91 13.26
CA LYS A 61 8.45 12.85 12.27
C LYS A 61 7.09 12.42 11.74
N TYR A 62 6.84 11.13 11.70
CA TYR A 62 5.62 10.51 11.22
C TYR A 62 4.93 9.71 12.32
N VAL A 63 3.63 9.51 12.15
CA VAL A 63 2.81 8.60 12.95
C VAL A 63 2.03 7.67 12.03
N GLN A 64 1.67 6.51 12.57
CA GLN A 64 0.90 5.52 11.86
C GLN A 64 -0.55 5.53 12.35
N VAL A 65 -1.50 5.48 11.42
CA VAL A 65 -2.93 5.32 11.70
C VAL A 65 -3.34 3.94 11.22
N ASN A 66 -3.87 3.09 12.11
CA ASN A 66 -4.23 1.70 11.83
C ASN A 66 -5.74 1.52 11.89
N ILE A 67 -6.39 1.37 10.76
CA ILE A 67 -7.86 1.20 10.66
C ILE A 67 -8.18 -0.27 10.42
N TYR A 68 -8.88 -0.90 11.35
CA TYR A 68 -9.30 -2.32 11.29
C TYR A 68 -10.78 -2.48 10.91
N ASP A 69 -11.60 -1.47 11.13
CA ASP A 69 -13.05 -1.51 10.97
C ASP A 69 -13.49 -0.80 9.67
N GLY A 70 -13.11 -1.35 8.54
CA GLY A 70 -13.50 -0.83 7.23
C GLY A 70 -13.78 -1.96 6.21
N ASN A 71 -14.38 -1.58 5.09
CA ASN A 71 -14.49 -2.48 3.95
C ASN A 71 -13.31 -2.20 3.01
N PHE A 72 -12.26 -2.98 3.15
CA PHE A 72 -10.99 -2.80 2.44
C PHE A 72 -10.69 -3.96 1.48
N GLY A 73 -11.72 -4.48 0.81
CA GLY A 73 -11.56 -5.61 -0.11
C GLY A 73 -10.98 -6.84 0.59
N ASP A 74 -9.78 -7.25 0.16
CA ASP A 74 -9.08 -8.41 0.73
C ASP A 74 -8.31 -8.10 2.04
N TYR A 75 -8.17 -6.81 2.43
CA TYR A 75 -7.35 -6.41 3.57
C TYR A 75 -8.14 -6.37 4.88
N GLU A 76 -7.53 -6.84 5.96
CA GLU A 76 -8.10 -6.84 7.31
C GLU A 76 -7.71 -5.57 8.09
N VAL A 77 -6.67 -4.88 7.66
CA VAL A 77 -6.23 -3.60 8.21
C VAL A 77 -5.67 -2.72 7.10
N MET A 78 -6.00 -1.43 7.16
CA MET A 78 -5.29 -0.40 6.39
C MET A 78 -4.43 0.44 7.33
N GLN A 79 -3.18 0.61 6.96
CA GLN A 79 -2.20 1.39 7.70
C GLN A 79 -1.81 2.61 6.88
N PHE A 80 -1.95 3.77 7.48
CA PHE A 80 -1.68 5.05 6.85
C PHE A 80 -0.57 5.77 7.62
N THR A 81 0.32 6.41 6.89
CA THR A 81 1.36 7.24 7.50
C THR A 81 1.09 8.71 7.21
N VAL A 82 1.02 9.51 8.24
CA VAL A 82 0.87 10.96 8.17
C VAL A 82 1.99 11.64 8.96
N LYS A 83 2.29 12.91 8.66
CA LYS A 83 3.23 13.66 9.50
C LYS A 83 2.62 13.93 10.87
N ARG A 84 3.43 13.79 11.91
CA ARG A 84 3.04 14.17 13.27
C ARG A 84 2.65 15.67 13.29
N ASN A 85 1.53 15.96 13.95
CA ASN A 85 0.95 17.30 14.06
C ASN A 85 0.50 17.94 12.73
N ASP A 86 0.44 17.21 11.63
CA ASP A 86 -0.18 17.69 10.39
C ASP A 86 -1.69 17.69 10.50
N LYS A 87 -2.29 18.86 10.64
CA LYS A 87 -3.75 19.04 10.74
C LYS A 87 -4.50 18.68 9.45
N LYS A 88 -3.78 18.53 8.33
CA LYS A 88 -4.34 18.14 7.05
C LYS A 88 -4.32 16.62 6.86
N TYR A 89 -3.59 15.86 7.71
CA TYR A 89 -3.45 14.42 7.65
C TYR A 89 -3.11 13.90 6.24
N ILE A 90 -2.16 14.55 5.57
CA ILE A 90 -1.74 14.17 4.21
C ILE A 90 -1.06 12.80 4.24
N LEU A 91 -1.50 11.90 3.34
CA LEU A 91 -0.99 10.55 3.21
C LEU A 91 0.41 10.52 2.59
N HIS A 92 1.37 9.99 3.34
CA HIS A 92 2.75 9.78 2.89
C HIS A 92 3.07 8.31 2.61
N SER A 93 2.31 7.39 3.21
CA SER A 93 2.39 5.96 2.94
C SER A 93 1.06 5.30 3.18
N ILE A 94 0.78 4.24 2.43
CA ILE A 94 -0.43 3.41 2.52
C ILE A 94 0.02 1.96 2.49
N ALA A 95 -0.50 1.13 3.40
CA ALA A 95 -0.29 -0.30 3.36
C ALA A 95 -1.56 -1.06 3.74
N GLY A 96 -1.83 -2.16 3.05
CA GLY A 96 -2.86 -3.12 3.40
C GLY A 96 -2.25 -4.35 4.08
N GLY A 97 -2.85 -4.82 5.16
CA GLY A 97 -2.42 -6.00 5.90
C GLY A 97 -3.46 -7.11 5.89
N ILE A 98 -2.98 -8.36 5.76
CA ILE A 98 -3.79 -9.59 5.84
C ILE A 98 -3.11 -10.51 6.84
N PHE A 99 -3.88 -11.10 7.75
CA PHE A 99 -3.36 -12.02 8.75
C PHE A 99 -3.48 -13.47 8.29
N TYR A 100 -2.37 -14.19 8.30
CA TYR A 100 -2.32 -15.59 7.93
C TYR A 100 -1.85 -16.45 9.10
N SER A 101 -2.54 -17.57 9.33
CA SER A 101 -2.09 -18.60 10.27
C SER A 101 -0.95 -19.47 9.72
N ASP A 102 -0.71 -19.41 8.40
CA ASP A 102 0.30 -20.20 7.69
C ASP A 102 1.18 -19.24 6.86
N PHE A 103 2.47 -19.21 7.18
CA PHE A 103 3.43 -18.36 6.51
C PHE A 103 3.55 -18.65 5.00
N ASN A 104 3.38 -19.91 4.58
CA ASN A 104 3.42 -20.26 3.15
C ASN A 104 2.25 -19.66 2.37
N LYS A 105 1.09 -19.45 3.01
CA LYS A 105 -0.04 -18.75 2.38
C LYS A 105 0.31 -17.28 2.14
N CYS A 106 0.98 -16.64 3.10
CA CYS A 106 1.48 -15.28 2.91
C CYS A 106 2.45 -15.22 1.72
N LEU A 107 3.45 -16.09 1.66
CA LEU A 107 4.41 -16.13 0.55
C LEU A 107 3.74 -16.34 -0.82
N LYS A 108 2.70 -17.17 -0.86
CA LYS A 108 1.93 -17.39 -2.09
C LYS A 108 1.17 -16.13 -2.52
N LYS A 109 0.56 -15.41 -1.58
CA LYS A 109 -0.12 -14.12 -1.85
C LYS A 109 0.89 -13.05 -2.23
N GLN A 110 2.03 -12.97 -1.53
CA GLN A 110 3.14 -12.07 -1.86
C GLN A 110 3.56 -12.24 -3.32
N LYS A 111 3.85 -13.46 -3.74
CA LYS A 111 4.26 -13.75 -5.12
C LYS A 111 3.21 -13.30 -6.15
N LYS A 112 1.92 -13.47 -5.84
CA LYS A 112 0.84 -13.01 -6.72
C LYS A 112 0.87 -11.48 -6.84
N ILE A 113 0.86 -10.76 -5.71
CA ILE A 113 0.88 -9.29 -5.70
C ILE A 113 2.17 -8.76 -6.37
N SER A 114 3.32 -9.38 -6.09
CA SER A 114 4.60 -9.00 -6.71
C SER A 114 4.57 -9.12 -8.24
N ASN A 115 3.91 -10.16 -8.77
CA ASN A 115 3.73 -10.27 -10.22
C ASN A 115 2.83 -9.18 -10.78
N ASP A 116 1.75 -8.81 -10.07
CA ASP A 116 0.86 -7.74 -10.48
C ASP A 116 1.59 -6.39 -10.49
N VAL A 117 2.39 -6.11 -9.44
CA VAL A 117 3.26 -4.91 -9.37
C VAL A 117 4.24 -4.85 -10.54
N LEU A 118 4.88 -5.97 -10.90
CA LEU A 118 5.81 -6.03 -12.04
C LEU A 118 5.13 -5.81 -13.40
N GLN A 119 3.85 -6.11 -13.51
CA GLN A 119 3.09 -5.80 -14.73
C GLN A 119 2.78 -4.31 -14.84
N LEU A 120 2.49 -3.67 -13.71
CA LEU A 120 2.19 -2.24 -13.66
C LEU A 120 3.46 -1.39 -13.83
N PHE A 121 4.54 -1.74 -13.12
CA PHE A 121 5.80 -0.98 -13.06
C PHE A 121 6.95 -1.76 -13.71
N LYS A 122 6.90 -1.92 -15.03
CA LYS A 122 7.85 -2.77 -15.79
C LYS A 122 9.31 -2.33 -15.67
N ASN A 123 9.56 -1.05 -15.43
CA ASN A 123 10.89 -0.45 -15.35
C ASN A 123 11.36 -0.23 -13.90
N ALA A 124 10.58 -0.68 -12.89
CA ALA A 124 10.98 -0.53 -11.51
C ALA A 124 12.29 -1.30 -11.24
N GLU A 125 13.25 -0.67 -10.61
CA GLU A 125 14.36 -1.36 -9.97
C GLU A 125 13.81 -2.18 -8.80
N LYS A 126 14.31 -3.40 -8.60
CA LYS A 126 13.72 -4.34 -7.64
C LYS A 126 14.76 -5.10 -6.84
N LEU A 127 14.42 -5.32 -5.57
CA LEU A 127 15.09 -6.25 -4.67
C LEU A 127 14.07 -7.31 -4.26
N LEU A 128 14.27 -8.56 -4.64
CA LEU A 128 13.29 -9.65 -4.44
C LEU A 128 13.79 -10.64 -3.39
N ASN A 129 12.86 -11.17 -2.59
CA ASN A 129 13.11 -12.16 -1.53
C ASN A 129 14.15 -11.71 -0.50
N ASP A 130 14.24 -10.40 -0.24
CA ASP A 130 15.12 -9.86 0.79
C ASP A 130 14.64 -10.32 2.17
N LYS A 131 15.52 -11.00 2.91
CA LYS A 131 15.23 -11.51 4.24
C LYS A 131 15.87 -10.61 5.29
N GLY A 132 15.02 -9.89 6.01
CA GLY A 132 15.43 -9.03 7.12
C GLY A 132 14.98 -9.55 8.48
N ILE A 133 15.81 -9.42 9.50
CA ILE A 133 15.44 -9.67 10.90
C ILE A 133 14.55 -8.51 11.36
N MET A 134 13.50 -8.82 12.12
CA MET A 134 12.57 -7.81 12.60
C MET A 134 13.21 -6.98 13.71
N PRO A 135 13.25 -5.64 13.58
CA PRO A 135 13.65 -4.76 14.68
C PRO A 135 12.75 -4.96 15.91
N GLY A 136 13.34 -4.98 17.10
CA GLY A 136 12.59 -5.12 18.34
C GLY A 136 12.22 -6.57 18.73
N ASP A 137 12.68 -7.57 17.96
CA ASP A 137 12.66 -8.96 18.41
C ASP A 137 14.03 -9.36 18.98
N ASP A 138 14.16 -9.28 20.31
CA ASP A 138 15.39 -9.63 21.03
C ASP A 138 15.78 -11.11 20.86
N THR A 139 14.85 -11.96 20.42
CA THR A 139 15.14 -13.37 20.15
C THR A 139 15.86 -13.58 18.83
N GLY A 140 15.78 -12.61 17.91
CA GLY A 140 16.32 -12.68 16.54
C GLY A 140 15.66 -13.73 15.64
N LYS A 141 14.52 -14.29 16.07
CA LYS A 141 13.80 -15.36 15.35
C LYS A 141 12.73 -14.84 14.42
N SER A 142 12.18 -13.65 14.70
CA SER A 142 11.20 -13.02 13.80
C SER A 142 11.89 -12.40 12.60
N TYR A 143 11.33 -12.62 11.43
CA TYR A 143 11.89 -12.09 10.18
C TYR A 143 10.79 -11.72 9.19
N ALA A 144 11.15 -10.88 8.24
CA ALA A 144 10.32 -10.58 7.07
C ALA A 144 11.02 -11.09 5.80
N ILE A 145 10.21 -11.51 4.82
CA ILE A 145 10.63 -11.69 3.44
C ILE A 145 9.95 -10.59 2.62
N SER A 146 10.75 -9.80 1.92
CA SER A 146 10.31 -8.58 1.24
C SER A 146 10.65 -8.60 -0.23
N ASP A 147 9.70 -8.20 -1.06
CA ASP A 147 9.94 -7.75 -2.43
C ASP A 147 9.79 -6.23 -2.42
N VAL A 148 10.83 -5.51 -2.81
CA VAL A 148 10.88 -4.05 -2.83
C VAL A 148 11.06 -3.56 -4.25
N TYR A 149 10.30 -2.53 -4.62
CA TYR A 149 10.28 -1.92 -5.94
C TYR A 149 10.56 -0.43 -5.78
N PHE A 150 11.58 0.06 -6.45
CA PHE A 150 11.92 1.48 -6.51
C PHE A 150 11.26 2.07 -7.76
N ILE A 151 10.37 3.00 -7.55
CA ILE A 151 9.50 3.61 -8.56
C ILE A 151 9.73 5.11 -8.50
N ASN A 152 9.52 5.81 -9.60
CA ASN A 152 9.57 7.27 -9.57
C ASN A 152 8.63 7.81 -8.48
N GLY A 153 9.12 8.75 -7.69
CA GLY A 153 8.37 9.34 -6.56
C GLY A 153 8.39 8.53 -5.26
N GLY A 154 8.94 7.28 -5.23
CA GLY A 154 9.01 6.52 -4.00
C GLY A 154 9.36 5.05 -4.13
N SER A 155 8.83 4.24 -3.23
CA SER A 155 9.00 2.79 -3.27
C SER A 155 7.74 2.06 -2.84
N MET A 156 7.59 0.85 -3.34
CA MET A 156 6.56 -0.09 -2.94
C MET A 156 7.20 -1.35 -2.38
N SER A 157 6.58 -1.99 -1.40
CA SER A 157 7.06 -3.27 -0.90
C SER A 157 5.90 -4.22 -0.61
N VAL A 158 6.11 -5.50 -0.92
CA VAL A 158 5.21 -6.60 -0.56
C VAL A 158 5.96 -7.50 0.42
N ARG A 159 5.45 -7.65 1.65
CA ARG A 159 6.19 -8.28 2.74
C ARG A 159 5.38 -9.37 3.41
N CYS A 160 6.06 -10.46 3.77
CA CYS A 160 5.54 -11.47 4.67
C CYS A 160 6.34 -11.47 5.97
N PHE A 161 5.65 -11.30 7.08
CA PHE A 161 6.25 -11.30 8.42
C PHE A 161 6.04 -12.66 9.07
N ASN A 162 7.13 -13.26 9.56
CA ASN A 162 7.11 -14.46 10.37
C ASN A 162 7.51 -14.08 11.82
N TRP A 163 6.50 -13.98 12.66
CA TRP A 163 6.71 -13.65 14.08
C TRP A 163 7.01 -14.92 14.87
N SER A 164 8.09 -14.92 15.62
CA SER A 164 8.34 -15.97 16.60
C SER A 164 7.35 -15.85 17.73
N ASN A 165 6.69 -16.95 18.10
CA ASN A 165 5.93 -16.97 19.34
C ASN A 165 6.89 -16.71 20.49
N LYS A 166 6.58 -15.67 21.30
CA LYS A 166 7.26 -15.43 22.56
C LYS A 166 6.87 -16.46 23.58
#